data_8ab0357eaa40d09ca18e1223f6d8f943
#
_entry.id   8ab0357eaa40d09ca18e1223f6d8f943
#
_cell.length_a   1.000
_cell.length_b   1.000
_cell.length_c   1.000
_cell.angle_alpha   90.00
_cell.angle_beta   90.00
_cell.angle_gamma   90.00
#
_symmetry.space_group_name_H-M   'P 1'
#
loop_
_entity.id
_entity.type
_entity.pdbx_description
1 polymer ?
#
loop_
_entity_poly.entity_id
_entity_poly.type
_entity_poly.pdbx_seq_one_letter_code
_entity_poly.pdbx_strand_id
1 'polypeptide(L)'
;MSDIGSMTRRAALGDSDALADARKTFVLIHGAYHGGWCWRKVVDILEKRGHKVYAPSLTGLADRSHLLSMSLTLDTHITDISNLFKWEEIRDACLVPHSYGGWPASGALEQIGDRVTSIVWLDAFMPKDGERSTDMISEFSRRALVEALAKGEPGRRPPKASQYSISEKDYEWMDSKLTAQPNSITDNPIKLTGALQKVPKKTFIRAPKYPQAAFDRAYAECKADPSWTTYVAESSHHDVMIDQPEWLADILMNHS
;
A
#
# COMPACT_ATOMS: atom_id res chain seq x y z
N MET A 1 -53.66 54.88 3.30
CA MET A 1 -53.65 53.84 2.24
C MET A 1 -52.30 53.87 1.57
N SER A 2 -51.41 53.08 1.99
CA SER A 2 -50.17 52.80 1.26
C SER A 2 -49.53 51.59 1.91
N ASP A 3 -49.50 50.60 1.12
CA ASP A 3 -49.03 49.26 1.37
C ASP A 3 -47.50 49.25 1.50
N ILE A 4 -46.97 48.79 2.60
CA ILE A 4 -45.54 48.65 2.80
C ILE A 4 -45.17 47.21 2.50
N GLY A 5 -44.65 47.01 1.30
CA GLY A 5 -44.17 45.71 0.81
C GLY A 5 -43.07 45.15 1.71
N SER A 6 -43.31 43.96 2.21
CA SER A 6 -42.35 43.11 2.89
C SER A 6 -41.24 42.67 1.92
N MET A 7 -40.07 43.26 2.04
CA MET A 7 -38.83 42.76 1.42
C MET A 7 -38.28 41.62 2.28
N THR A 8 -38.60 40.39 1.93
CA THR A 8 -37.91 39.21 2.42
C THR A 8 -36.46 39.23 1.95
N ARG A 9 -35.53 39.52 2.86
CA ARG A 9 -34.09 39.29 2.67
C ARG A 9 -33.87 37.78 2.57
N ARG A 10 -33.80 37.25 1.35
CA ARG A 10 -33.20 35.98 1.09
C ARG A 10 -31.70 36.16 1.31
N ALA A 11 -31.20 35.74 2.47
CA ALA A 11 -29.79 35.63 2.72
C ALA A 11 -29.22 34.64 1.66
N ALA A 12 -28.36 35.18 0.83
CA ALA A 12 -27.47 34.35 0.00
C ALA A 12 -26.52 33.63 1.00
N LEU A 13 -26.87 32.40 1.34
CA LEU A 13 -25.93 31.43 1.86
C LEU A 13 -25.01 31.12 0.67
N GLY A 14 -23.80 31.63 0.76
CA GLY A 14 -22.79 31.43 -0.24
C GLY A 14 -22.53 29.93 -0.43
N ASP A 15 -22.39 29.54 -1.67
CA ASP A 15 -21.85 28.27 -2.13
C ASP A 15 -20.39 28.08 -1.68
N SER A 16 -20.16 27.97 -0.37
CA SER A 16 -18.86 27.60 0.21
C SER A 16 -18.75 26.09 0.51
N ASP A 17 -19.79 25.30 0.19
CA ASP A 17 -19.81 23.84 0.39
C ASP A 17 -19.62 23.03 -0.90
N ALA A 18 -19.28 23.65 -1.97
CA ALA A 18 -18.97 22.99 -3.23
C ALA A 18 -17.51 22.56 -3.26
N LEU A 19 -17.17 21.55 -2.54
CA LEU A 19 -16.06 20.60 -2.65
C LEU A 19 -15.67 20.07 -1.26
N ALA A 20 -16.63 19.65 -0.47
CA ALA A 20 -16.36 18.62 0.51
C ALA A 20 -15.91 17.41 -0.34
N ASP A 21 -14.61 17.16 -0.38
CA ASP A 21 -14.04 16.06 -1.13
C ASP A 21 -14.79 14.78 -0.73
N ALA A 22 -15.49 14.15 -1.68
CA ALA A 22 -16.38 13.03 -1.37
C ALA A 22 -15.58 12.00 -0.56
N ARG A 23 -16.15 11.51 0.53
CA ARG A 23 -15.50 10.53 1.41
C ARG A 23 -14.98 9.35 0.59
N LYS A 24 -13.67 9.17 0.57
CA LYS A 24 -12.98 8.09 -0.14
C LYS A 24 -12.64 6.95 0.81
N THR A 25 -12.43 5.76 0.26
CA THR A 25 -11.98 4.59 1.00
C THR A 25 -10.59 4.18 0.54
N PHE A 26 -9.66 4.06 1.47
CA PHE A 26 -8.28 3.64 1.22
C PHE A 26 -8.01 2.27 1.85
N VAL A 27 -7.33 1.40 1.10
CA VAL A 27 -6.85 0.11 1.59
C VAL A 27 -5.33 0.07 1.42
N LEU A 28 -4.61 0.16 2.53
CA LEU A 28 -3.16 0.34 2.59
C LEU A 28 -2.49 -0.99 2.94
N ILE A 29 -1.74 -1.57 1.99
CA ILE A 29 -1.10 -2.88 2.17
C ILE A 29 0.40 -2.68 2.38
N HIS A 30 0.89 -3.14 3.52
CA HIS A 30 2.29 -2.97 3.93
C HIS A 30 3.27 -3.87 3.17
N GLY A 31 4.56 -3.52 3.26
CA GLY A 31 5.68 -4.28 2.72
C GLY A 31 6.12 -5.46 3.57
N ALA A 32 7.22 -6.12 3.16
CA ALA A 32 7.83 -7.22 3.91
C ALA A 32 8.25 -6.75 5.32
N TYR A 33 8.16 -7.65 6.30
CA TYR A 33 8.55 -7.43 7.70
C TYR A 33 7.69 -6.44 8.48
N HIS A 34 6.86 -5.65 7.80
CA HIS A 34 6.00 -4.61 8.36
C HIS A 34 4.61 -5.16 8.78
N GLY A 35 3.73 -4.27 9.15
CA GLY A 35 2.31 -4.49 9.43
C GLY A 35 1.54 -3.21 9.25
N GLY A 36 0.25 -3.20 9.54
CA GLY A 36 -0.59 -2.01 9.44
C GLY A 36 -0.06 -0.79 10.20
N TRP A 37 0.78 -1.03 11.22
CA TRP A 37 1.40 0.02 12.03
C TRP A 37 2.24 1.03 11.23
N CYS A 38 2.87 0.63 10.12
CA CYS A 38 3.72 1.52 9.34
C CYS A 38 2.93 2.64 8.65
N TRP A 39 1.64 2.44 8.47
CA TRP A 39 0.73 3.40 7.86
C TRP A 39 0.14 4.42 8.85
N ARG A 40 0.42 4.28 10.17
CA ARG A 40 -0.27 5.05 11.22
C ARG A 40 -0.33 6.53 10.95
N LYS A 41 0.80 7.14 10.56
CA LYS A 41 0.87 8.59 10.28
C LYS A 41 -0.06 8.99 9.11
N VAL A 42 -0.11 8.18 8.05
CA VAL A 42 -0.97 8.41 6.88
C VAL A 42 -2.44 8.16 7.22
N VAL A 43 -2.73 7.11 8.00
CA VAL A 43 -4.09 6.81 8.48
C VAL A 43 -4.64 7.99 9.26
N ASP A 44 -3.90 8.49 10.26
CA ASP A 44 -4.32 9.61 11.11
C ASP A 44 -4.63 10.88 10.27
N ILE A 45 -3.84 11.14 9.20
CA ILE A 45 -4.06 12.28 8.30
C ILE A 45 -5.33 12.09 7.47
N LEU A 46 -5.49 10.93 6.82
CA LEU A 46 -6.62 10.66 5.94
C LEU A 46 -7.95 10.60 6.73
N GLU A 47 -7.96 9.96 7.90
CA GLU A 47 -9.14 9.91 8.77
C GLU A 47 -9.53 11.28 9.30
N LYS A 48 -8.55 12.11 9.70
CA LYS A 48 -8.78 13.50 10.10
C LYS A 48 -9.41 14.34 8.98
N ARG A 49 -9.13 13.99 7.73
CA ARG A 49 -9.72 14.60 6.53
C ARG A 49 -11.05 13.97 6.10
N GLY A 50 -11.62 13.07 6.92
CA GLY A 50 -12.96 12.50 6.73
C GLY A 50 -13.01 11.23 5.87
N HIS A 51 -11.88 10.67 5.47
CA HIS A 51 -11.81 9.46 4.65
C HIS A 51 -11.91 8.18 5.50
N LYS A 52 -12.26 7.05 4.87
CA LYS A 52 -12.24 5.72 5.51
C LYS A 52 -10.93 5.02 5.14
N VAL A 53 -10.23 4.49 6.14
CA VAL A 53 -8.93 3.85 5.91
C VAL A 53 -8.89 2.46 6.53
N TYR A 54 -8.39 1.50 5.77
CA TYR A 54 -8.05 0.16 6.22
C TYR A 54 -6.56 -0.07 6.03
N ALA A 55 -5.87 -0.46 7.08
CA ALA A 55 -4.45 -0.80 7.06
C ALA A 55 -4.24 -2.15 7.79
N PRO A 56 -4.63 -3.29 7.18
CA PRO A 56 -4.51 -4.59 7.82
C PRO A 56 -3.06 -5.04 7.91
N SER A 57 -2.75 -5.86 8.91
CA SER A 57 -1.53 -6.67 8.90
C SER A 57 -1.81 -8.00 8.20
N LEU A 58 -0.92 -8.40 7.30
CA LEU A 58 -0.99 -9.69 6.61
C LEU A 58 -0.67 -10.84 7.59
N THR A 59 -1.24 -12.02 7.35
CA THR A 59 -1.09 -13.19 8.23
C THR A 59 0.37 -13.56 8.44
N GLY A 60 0.76 -13.78 9.71
CA GLY A 60 2.13 -14.10 10.11
C GLY A 60 3.03 -12.88 10.35
N LEU A 61 2.52 -11.65 10.23
CA LEU A 61 3.28 -10.40 10.39
C LEU A 61 2.66 -9.50 11.48
N ALA A 62 3.48 -8.68 12.10
CA ALA A 62 3.12 -7.69 13.10
C ALA A 62 2.20 -8.26 14.21
N ASP A 63 1.04 -7.66 14.45
CA ASP A 63 0.02 -8.10 15.40
C ASP A 63 -0.54 -9.51 15.10
N ARG A 64 -0.32 -10.02 13.89
CA ARG A 64 -0.66 -11.39 13.47
C ARG A 64 0.55 -12.33 13.39
N SER A 65 1.71 -11.93 13.94
CA SER A 65 2.95 -12.71 13.94
C SER A 65 2.83 -14.06 14.64
N HIS A 66 1.92 -14.21 15.61
CA HIS A 66 1.61 -15.48 16.27
C HIS A 66 1.07 -16.56 15.31
N LEU A 67 0.65 -16.19 14.11
CA LEU A 67 0.19 -17.11 13.05
C LEU A 67 1.32 -17.52 12.09
N LEU A 68 2.56 -17.06 12.32
CA LEU A 68 3.70 -17.39 11.47
C LEU A 68 3.94 -18.91 11.46
N SER A 69 3.90 -19.49 10.26
CA SER A 69 4.11 -20.94 10.06
C SER A 69 4.69 -21.23 8.67
N MET A 70 5.21 -22.46 8.49
CA MET A 70 5.70 -22.95 7.19
C MET A 70 4.60 -23.17 6.14
N SER A 71 3.34 -23.17 6.53
CA SER A 71 2.19 -23.38 5.64
C SER A 71 1.65 -22.09 5.00
N LEU A 72 2.17 -20.92 5.39
CA LEU A 72 1.75 -19.65 4.80
C LEU A 72 2.25 -19.56 3.35
N THR A 73 1.36 -19.25 2.44
CA THR A 73 1.66 -19.05 1.02
C THR A 73 1.31 -17.64 0.57
N LEU A 74 1.69 -17.26 -0.63
CA LEU A 74 1.25 -16.00 -1.23
C LEU A 74 -0.28 -15.92 -1.30
N ASP A 75 -0.96 -17.06 -1.58
CA ASP A 75 -2.42 -17.13 -1.62
C ASP A 75 -3.06 -16.81 -0.25
N THR A 76 -2.38 -17.08 0.86
CA THR A 76 -2.84 -16.67 2.19
C THR A 76 -2.93 -15.14 2.27
N HIS A 77 -1.89 -14.43 1.84
CA HIS A 77 -1.89 -12.97 1.84
C HIS A 77 -2.84 -12.36 0.79
N ILE A 78 -3.00 -13.00 -0.36
CA ILE A 78 -4.03 -12.63 -1.36
C ILE A 78 -5.42 -12.75 -0.72
N THR A 79 -5.67 -13.84 0.02
CA THR A 79 -6.94 -14.09 0.69
C THR A 79 -7.18 -13.09 1.83
N ASP A 80 -6.14 -12.69 2.58
CA ASP A 80 -6.26 -11.64 3.61
C ASP A 80 -6.87 -10.36 3.01
N ILE A 81 -6.36 -9.91 1.85
CA ILE A 81 -6.85 -8.72 1.15
C ILE A 81 -8.28 -8.94 0.61
N SER A 82 -8.50 -10.05 -0.11
CA SER A 82 -9.81 -10.34 -0.73
C SER A 82 -10.90 -10.49 0.32
N ASN A 83 -10.60 -11.13 1.46
CA ASN A 83 -11.52 -11.25 2.59
C ASN A 83 -11.81 -9.90 3.25
N LEU A 84 -10.81 -9.03 3.40
CA LEU A 84 -11.06 -7.67 3.90
C LEU A 84 -12.10 -6.96 3.02
N PHE A 85 -11.93 -6.97 1.70
CA PHE A 85 -12.90 -6.36 0.78
C PHE A 85 -14.28 -7.01 0.87
N LYS A 86 -14.33 -8.33 1.05
CA LYS A 86 -15.58 -9.08 1.14
C LYS A 86 -16.34 -8.79 2.42
N TRP A 87 -15.67 -8.90 3.58
CA TRP A 87 -16.34 -8.86 4.88
C TRP A 87 -16.62 -7.44 5.37
N GLU A 88 -15.81 -6.46 4.93
CA GLU A 88 -16.05 -5.03 5.17
C GLU A 88 -16.89 -4.38 4.07
N GLU A 89 -17.36 -5.18 3.09
CA GLU A 89 -18.19 -4.74 1.95
C GLU A 89 -17.57 -3.55 1.19
N ILE A 90 -16.23 -3.50 1.10
CA ILE A 90 -15.48 -2.39 0.49
C ILE A 90 -15.80 -2.33 -1.00
N ARG A 91 -16.10 -1.11 -1.48
CA ARG A 91 -16.30 -0.75 -2.88
C ARG A 91 -15.67 0.61 -3.15
N ASP A 92 -15.42 0.90 -4.42
CA ASP A 92 -14.89 2.18 -4.90
C ASP A 92 -13.63 2.62 -4.15
N ALA A 93 -12.75 1.64 -3.86
CA ALA A 93 -11.56 1.87 -3.04
C ALA A 93 -10.34 2.28 -3.87
N CYS A 94 -9.48 3.07 -3.23
CA CYS A 94 -8.09 3.24 -3.61
C CYS A 94 -7.25 2.16 -2.90
N LEU A 95 -6.66 1.24 -3.67
CA LEU A 95 -5.75 0.23 -3.15
C LEU A 95 -4.31 0.76 -3.21
N VAL A 96 -3.59 0.68 -2.09
CA VAL A 96 -2.24 1.24 -1.96
C VAL A 96 -1.26 0.17 -1.49
N PRO A 97 -0.70 -0.64 -2.38
CA PRO A 97 0.36 -1.58 -2.02
C PRO A 97 1.71 -0.88 -1.91
N HIS A 98 2.46 -1.24 -0.86
CA HIS A 98 3.86 -0.84 -0.65
C HIS A 98 4.78 -2.06 -0.77
N SER A 99 5.90 -1.92 -1.47
CA SER A 99 6.97 -2.93 -1.48
C SER A 99 6.48 -4.35 -1.82
N TYR A 100 6.72 -5.32 -0.92
CA TYR A 100 6.20 -6.69 -1.01
C TYR A 100 4.67 -6.73 -1.18
N GLY A 101 3.95 -5.78 -0.58
CA GLY A 101 2.49 -5.69 -0.70
C GLY A 101 1.97 -5.67 -2.14
N GLY A 102 2.84 -5.33 -3.10
CA GLY A 102 2.54 -5.41 -4.52
C GLY A 102 2.24 -6.83 -5.02
N TRP A 103 2.88 -7.86 -4.45
CA TRP A 103 2.63 -9.26 -4.78
C TRP A 103 1.21 -9.70 -4.42
N PRO A 104 0.80 -9.64 -3.14
CA PRO A 104 -0.56 -10.06 -2.77
C PRO A 104 -1.63 -9.12 -3.33
N ALA A 105 -1.37 -7.81 -3.51
CA ALA A 105 -2.31 -6.90 -4.12
C ALA A 105 -2.57 -7.24 -5.59
N SER A 106 -1.53 -7.62 -6.35
CA SER A 106 -1.69 -8.07 -7.75
C SER A 106 -2.61 -9.29 -7.85
N GLY A 107 -2.40 -10.30 -6.99
CA GLY A 107 -3.25 -11.49 -6.97
C GLY A 107 -4.68 -11.20 -6.48
N ALA A 108 -4.82 -10.32 -5.47
CA ALA A 108 -6.13 -9.95 -4.96
C ALA A 108 -6.97 -9.20 -6.01
N LEU A 109 -6.36 -8.35 -6.85
CA LEU A 109 -7.06 -7.65 -7.94
C LEU A 109 -7.81 -8.60 -8.88
N GLU A 110 -7.33 -9.82 -9.09
CA GLU A 110 -8.03 -10.83 -9.91
C GLU A 110 -9.40 -11.23 -9.32
N GLN A 111 -9.63 -10.95 -8.02
CA GLN A 111 -10.86 -11.29 -7.30
C GLN A 111 -11.70 -10.04 -6.95
N ILE A 112 -11.06 -8.89 -6.76
CA ILE A 112 -11.69 -7.65 -6.25
C ILE A 112 -11.59 -6.47 -7.23
N GLY A 113 -11.11 -6.69 -8.45
CA GLY A 113 -10.83 -5.61 -9.40
C GLY A 113 -12.02 -4.70 -9.71
N ASP A 114 -13.25 -5.23 -9.67
CA ASP A 114 -14.51 -4.49 -9.83
C ASP A 114 -14.85 -3.56 -8.65
N ARG A 115 -14.14 -3.68 -7.53
CA ARG A 115 -14.30 -2.88 -6.31
C ARG A 115 -13.20 -1.84 -6.13
N VAL A 116 -12.20 -1.80 -7.03
CA VAL A 116 -11.05 -0.91 -6.99
C VAL A 116 -11.15 0.10 -8.12
N THR A 117 -11.35 1.38 -7.78
CA THR A 117 -11.45 2.47 -8.75
C THR A 117 -10.12 3.14 -9.02
N SER A 118 -9.19 3.03 -8.09
CA SER A 118 -7.84 3.56 -8.24
C SER A 118 -6.80 2.71 -7.53
N ILE A 119 -5.56 2.76 -8.00
CA ILE A 119 -4.44 2.06 -7.36
C ILE A 119 -3.21 2.96 -7.35
N VAL A 120 -2.51 2.99 -6.20
CA VAL A 120 -1.26 3.73 -6.04
C VAL A 120 -0.17 2.77 -5.58
N TRP A 121 0.68 2.34 -6.52
CA TRP A 121 1.87 1.54 -6.22
C TRP A 121 2.92 2.41 -5.56
N LEU A 122 3.17 2.18 -4.27
CA LEU A 122 4.15 2.92 -3.50
C LEU A 122 5.45 2.13 -3.39
N ASP A 123 6.42 2.48 -4.24
CA ASP A 123 7.75 1.83 -4.26
C ASP A 123 7.65 0.31 -4.13
N ALA A 124 6.82 -0.32 -4.99
CA ALA A 124 6.33 -1.67 -4.82
C ALA A 124 6.64 -2.58 -6.01
N PHE A 125 6.72 -3.88 -5.74
CA PHE A 125 6.79 -4.91 -6.78
C PHE A 125 5.52 -4.90 -7.61
N MET A 126 5.67 -4.91 -8.92
CA MET A 126 4.59 -5.05 -9.90
C MET A 126 4.88 -6.30 -10.75
N PRO A 127 4.51 -7.49 -10.25
CA PRO A 127 4.83 -8.75 -10.92
C PRO A 127 4.07 -8.91 -12.23
N LYS A 128 4.69 -9.67 -13.14
CA LYS A 128 4.05 -10.22 -14.34
C LYS A 128 3.57 -11.65 -14.09
N ASP A 129 2.64 -12.12 -14.90
CA ASP A 129 2.15 -13.51 -14.80
C ASP A 129 3.31 -14.51 -14.85
N GLY A 130 3.29 -15.48 -13.94
CA GLY A 130 4.31 -16.52 -13.83
C GLY A 130 5.59 -16.11 -13.08
N GLU A 131 5.79 -14.84 -12.72
CA GLU A 131 6.97 -14.42 -11.93
C GLU A 131 6.88 -14.93 -10.48
N ARG A 132 8.05 -15.03 -9.81
CA ARG A 132 8.19 -15.45 -8.41
C ARG A 132 8.87 -14.35 -7.61
N SER A 133 8.45 -14.14 -6.38
CA SER A 133 9.07 -13.11 -5.55
C SER A 133 10.51 -13.45 -5.16
N THR A 134 10.90 -14.74 -5.09
CA THR A 134 12.29 -15.17 -4.86
C THR A 134 13.27 -14.64 -5.90
N ASP A 135 12.83 -14.41 -7.13
CA ASP A 135 13.68 -13.95 -8.22
C ASP A 135 14.03 -12.45 -8.08
N MET A 136 13.26 -11.71 -7.25
CA MET A 136 13.33 -10.25 -7.13
C MET A 136 13.72 -9.74 -5.73
N ILE A 137 13.87 -10.63 -4.73
CA ILE A 137 14.28 -10.20 -3.38
C ILE A 137 15.74 -9.73 -3.35
N SER A 138 16.05 -8.81 -2.43
CA SER A 138 17.42 -8.31 -2.23
C SER A 138 18.37 -9.43 -1.78
N GLU A 139 19.67 -9.21 -1.97
CA GLU A 139 20.71 -10.15 -1.53
C GLU A 139 20.63 -10.38 0.00
N PHE A 140 20.37 -9.33 0.79
CA PHE A 140 20.13 -9.47 2.22
C PHE A 140 18.97 -10.44 2.50
N SER A 141 17.81 -10.24 1.87
CA SER A 141 16.64 -11.09 2.06
C SER A 141 16.89 -12.53 1.61
N ARG A 142 17.66 -12.72 0.53
CA ARG A 142 18.06 -14.05 0.03
C ARG A 142 18.94 -14.78 1.04
N ARG A 143 19.96 -14.14 1.60
CA ARG A 143 20.81 -14.73 2.65
C ARG A 143 20.00 -15.06 3.90
N ALA A 144 19.17 -14.14 4.37
CA ALA A 144 18.32 -14.37 5.53
C ALA A 144 17.32 -15.53 5.30
N LEU A 145 16.80 -15.70 4.07
CA LEU A 145 15.96 -16.83 3.68
C LEU A 145 16.72 -18.16 3.78
N VAL A 146 17.91 -18.24 3.20
CA VAL A 146 18.75 -19.46 3.24
C VAL A 146 19.11 -19.82 4.69
N GLU A 147 19.50 -18.84 5.51
CA GLU A 147 19.81 -19.06 6.93
C GLU A 147 18.58 -19.58 7.70
N ALA A 148 17.42 -19.01 7.48
CA ALA A 148 16.18 -19.42 8.17
C ALA A 148 15.76 -20.83 7.75
N LEU A 149 15.80 -21.15 6.46
CA LEU A 149 15.48 -22.50 5.95
C LEU A 149 16.44 -23.56 6.48
N ALA A 150 17.74 -23.25 6.56
CA ALA A 150 18.74 -24.19 7.14
C ALA A 150 18.49 -24.49 8.62
N LYS A 151 17.81 -23.60 9.35
CA LYS A 151 17.43 -23.76 10.77
C LYS A 151 16.01 -24.33 10.96
N GLY A 152 15.26 -24.54 9.86
CA GLY A 152 13.85 -24.93 9.94
C GLY A 152 12.94 -23.82 10.49
N GLU A 153 13.36 -22.54 10.41
CA GLU A 153 12.58 -21.41 10.87
C GLU A 153 11.49 -21.05 9.84
N PRO A 154 10.24 -20.72 10.26
CA PRO A 154 9.16 -20.40 9.33
C PRO A 154 9.28 -19.03 8.69
N GLY A 155 10.16 -18.16 9.20
CA GLY A 155 10.34 -16.79 8.72
C GLY A 155 11.79 -16.33 8.79
N ARG A 156 12.17 -15.44 7.89
CA ARG A 156 13.48 -14.78 7.85
C ARG A 156 13.46 -13.47 8.61
N ARG A 157 14.57 -13.14 9.27
CA ARG A 157 14.73 -11.92 10.08
C ARG A 157 14.63 -10.64 9.24
N PRO A 158 14.11 -9.54 9.81
CA PRO A 158 14.11 -8.24 9.15
C PRO A 158 15.51 -7.62 9.11
N PRO A 159 15.78 -6.73 8.15
CA PRO A 159 16.87 -5.77 8.24
C PRO A 159 16.55 -4.68 9.26
N LYS A 160 17.53 -3.79 9.52
CA LYS A 160 17.34 -2.64 10.39
C LYS A 160 16.50 -1.54 9.76
N ALA A 161 15.77 -0.78 10.57
CA ALA A 161 14.92 0.34 10.14
C ALA A 161 15.67 1.38 9.26
N SER A 162 16.97 1.62 9.55
CA SER A 162 17.82 2.51 8.75
C SER A 162 17.98 2.10 7.28
N GLN A 163 17.60 0.87 6.89
CA GLN A 163 17.59 0.43 5.50
C GLN A 163 16.29 0.80 4.76
N TYR A 164 15.27 1.28 5.47
CA TYR A 164 13.95 1.57 4.92
C TYR A 164 13.54 3.05 5.01
N SER A 165 14.02 3.76 6.04
CA SER A 165 13.64 5.14 6.35
C SER A 165 14.87 6.02 6.56
N ILE A 166 14.72 7.32 6.34
CA ILE A 166 15.71 8.35 6.72
C ILE A 166 15.34 9.04 8.05
N SER A 167 14.21 8.66 8.65
CA SER A 167 13.72 9.26 9.88
C SER A 167 14.39 8.63 11.10
N GLU A 168 15.60 9.08 11.46
CA GLU A 168 16.39 8.53 12.57
C GLU A 168 15.61 8.48 13.89
N LYS A 169 14.77 9.48 14.15
CA LYS A 169 13.91 9.53 15.34
C LYS A 169 12.89 8.37 15.41
N ASP A 170 12.58 7.74 14.28
CA ASP A 170 11.62 6.65 14.19
C ASP A 170 12.30 5.27 14.23
N TYR A 171 13.64 5.16 14.15
CA TYR A 171 14.35 3.88 14.00
C TYR A 171 14.09 2.91 15.16
N GLU A 172 14.18 3.35 16.41
CA GLU A 172 13.95 2.50 17.57
C GLU A 172 12.51 1.97 17.58
N TRP A 173 11.55 2.84 17.29
CA TRP A 173 10.14 2.46 17.18
C TRP A 173 9.91 1.47 16.04
N MET A 174 10.48 1.70 14.86
CA MET A 174 10.38 0.79 13.71
C MET A 174 11.02 -0.57 14.03
N ASP A 175 12.26 -0.59 14.51
CA ASP A 175 12.98 -1.82 14.86
C ASP A 175 12.19 -2.66 15.89
N SER A 176 11.47 -2.03 16.83
CA SER A 176 10.62 -2.71 17.81
C SER A 176 9.35 -3.35 17.19
N LYS A 177 8.95 -2.94 15.99
CA LYS A 177 7.72 -3.36 15.30
C LYS A 177 7.96 -4.33 14.15
N LEU A 178 9.17 -4.35 13.58
CA LEU A 178 9.50 -5.27 12.50
C LEU A 178 9.44 -6.72 12.96
N THR A 179 8.84 -7.58 12.16
CA THR A 179 8.68 -9.02 12.44
C THR A 179 9.29 -9.88 11.33
N ALA A 180 9.51 -11.16 11.60
CA ALA A 180 10.02 -12.08 10.60
C ALA A 180 9.06 -12.22 9.43
N GLN A 181 9.58 -12.18 8.19
CA GLN A 181 8.82 -12.39 6.97
C GLN A 181 8.66 -13.90 6.72
N PRO A 182 7.44 -14.41 6.49
CA PRO A 182 7.24 -15.81 6.13
C PRO A 182 8.10 -16.23 4.94
N ASN A 183 8.73 -17.42 5.02
CA ASN A 183 9.64 -17.89 3.96
C ASN A 183 8.90 -18.47 2.76
N SER A 184 7.85 -19.23 3.02
CA SER A 184 7.11 -20.01 2.01
C SER A 184 6.24 -19.21 1.04
N ILE A 185 6.07 -17.91 1.31
CA ILE A 185 5.32 -17.00 0.40
C ILE A 185 6.06 -16.68 -0.91
N THR A 186 7.32 -17.08 -1.06
CA THR A 186 8.20 -16.61 -2.13
C THR A 186 8.30 -17.57 -3.32
N ASP A 187 7.90 -18.83 -3.15
CA ASP A 187 8.29 -19.91 -4.09
C ASP A 187 7.29 -20.16 -5.22
N ASN A 188 6.02 -19.83 -4.99
CA ASN A 188 4.98 -20.08 -6.00
C ASN A 188 4.92 -18.95 -7.02
N PRO A 189 4.85 -19.28 -8.34
CA PRO A 189 4.62 -18.27 -9.36
C PRO A 189 3.23 -17.65 -9.18
N ILE A 190 3.14 -16.32 -9.31
CA ILE A 190 1.86 -15.62 -9.27
C ILE A 190 1.08 -15.88 -10.58
N LYS A 191 -0.25 -15.96 -10.48
CA LYS A 191 -1.15 -16.10 -11.63
C LYS A 191 -1.94 -14.83 -11.81
N LEU A 192 -1.76 -14.17 -12.95
CA LEU A 192 -2.40 -12.90 -13.29
C LEU A 192 -3.07 -12.99 -14.66
N THR A 193 -4.27 -12.44 -14.77
CA THR A 193 -5.04 -12.42 -16.03
C THR A 193 -5.30 -11.00 -16.55
N GLY A 194 -4.65 -10.01 -15.96
CA GLY A 194 -4.70 -8.62 -16.41
C GLY A 194 -5.73 -7.75 -15.67
N ALA A 195 -6.08 -8.07 -14.44
CA ALA A 195 -7.00 -7.24 -13.65
C ALA A 195 -6.44 -5.83 -13.37
N LEU A 196 -5.13 -5.69 -13.14
CA LEU A 196 -4.49 -4.39 -12.93
C LEU A 196 -4.71 -3.42 -14.11
N GLN A 197 -4.67 -3.91 -15.35
CA GLN A 197 -4.85 -3.08 -16.54
C GLN A 197 -6.25 -2.47 -16.62
N LYS A 198 -7.24 -3.09 -15.99
CA LYS A 198 -8.64 -2.65 -15.97
C LYS A 198 -8.93 -1.60 -14.89
N VAL A 199 -8.02 -1.37 -13.95
CA VAL A 199 -8.19 -0.34 -12.92
C VAL A 199 -8.18 1.04 -13.59
N PRO A 200 -9.22 1.88 -13.38
CA PRO A 200 -9.38 3.14 -14.11
C PRO A 200 -8.26 4.16 -13.87
N LYS A 201 -7.84 4.32 -12.62
CA LYS A 201 -6.78 5.28 -12.24
C LYS A 201 -5.60 4.53 -11.68
N LYS A 202 -4.42 4.75 -12.26
CA LYS A 202 -3.19 4.05 -11.88
C LYS A 202 -2.06 5.04 -11.62
N THR A 203 -1.43 4.93 -10.47
CA THR A 203 -0.30 5.78 -10.05
C THR A 203 0.85 4.91 -9.57
N PHE A 204 2.07 5.27 -9.92
CA PHE A 204 3.30 4.68 -9.38
C PHE A 204 4.14 5.76 -8.71
N ILE A 205 4.54 5.52 -7.47
CA ILE A 205 5.44 6.38 -6.70
C ILE A 205 6.76 5.65 -6.49
N ARG A 206 7.87 6.21 -6.97
CA ARG A 206 9.23 5.67 -6.82
C ARG A 206 9.99 6.43 -5.74
N ALA A 207 10.66 5.72 -4.83
CA ALA A 207 11.59 6.26 -3.83
C ALA A 207 13.05 5.89 -4.19
N PRO A 208 13.77 6.72 -4.98
CA PRO A 208 15.02 6.31 -5.64
C PRO A 208 16.20 6.11 -4.69
N LYS A 209 16.12 6.58 -3.44
CA LYS A 209 17.16 6.33 -2.43
C LYS A 209 17.22 4.87 -1.98
N TYR A 210 16.16 4.08 -2.24
CA TYR A 210 16.15 2.64 -2.03
C TYR A 210 16.45 1.92 -3.34
N PRO A 211 17.67 1.33 -3.51
CA PRO A 211 18.05 0.68 -4.76
C PRO A 211 17.33 -0.67 -4.91
N GLN A 212 16.42 -0.76 -5.88
CA GLN A 212 15.71 -1.98 -6.23
C GLN A 212 15.38 -2.00 -7.72
N ALA A 213 16.09 -2.82 -8.48
CA ALA A 213 15.97 -2.88 -9.94
C ALA A 213 14.55 -3.23 -10.41
N ALA A 214 13.79 -4.04 -9.65
CA ALA A 214 12.40 -4.36 -10.00
C ALA A 214 11.48 -3.13 -9.88
N PHE A 215 11.75 -2.21 -8.95
CA PHE A 215 10.97 -0.97 -8.81
C PHE A 215 11.35 0.04 -9.90
N ASP A 216 12.65 0.10 -10.26
CA ASP A 216 13.12 0.95 -11.37
C ASP A 216 12.50 0.49 -12.70
N ARG A 217 12.43 -0.84 -12.94
CA ARG A 217 11.74 -1.41 -14.10
C ARG A 217 10.26 -1.02 -14.11
N ALA A 218 9.56 -1.27 -13.03
CA ALA A 218 8.13 -0.96 -12.91
C ALA A 218 7.85 0.53 -13.12
N TYR A 219 8.66 1.40 -12.48
CA TYR A 219 8.53 2.85 -12.68
C TYR A 219 8.74 3.27 -14.13
N ALA A 220 9.77 2.72 -14.80
CA ALA A 220 10.04 3.04 -16.20
C ALA A 220 8.91 2.58 -17.12
N GLU A 221 8.36 1.38 -16.89
CA GLU A 221 7.20 0.86 -17.63
C GLU A 221 5.96 1.76 -17.41
N CYS A 222 5.65 2.13 -16.17
CA CYS A 222 4.54 3.03 -15.86
C CYS A 222 4.73 4.42 -16.46
N LYS A 223 5.94 4.97 -16.42
CA LYS A 223 6.26 6.29 -16.99
C LYS A 223 6.11 6.34 -18.52
N ALA A 224 6.32 5.22 -19.19
CA ALA A 224 6.16 5.10 -20.64
C ALA A 224 4.70 4.91 -21.08
N ASP A 225 3.80 4.51 -20.16
CA ASP A 225 2.39 4.27 -20.44
C ASP A 225 1.54 5.49 -20.02
N PRO A 226 0.87 6.19 -20.96
CA PRO A 226 0.08 7.39 -20.67
C PRO A 226 -1.15 7.13 -19.78
N SER A 227 -1.53 5.88 -19.54
CA SER A 227 -2.61 5.53 -18.60
C SER A 227 -2.17 5.57 -17.14
N TRP A 228 -0.88 5.79 -16.86
CA TRP A 228 -0.32 5.90 -15.53
C TRP A 228 0.10 7.33 -15.19
N THR A 229 -0.11 7.73 -13.94
CA THR A 229 0.54 8.89 -13.34
C THR A 229 1.76 8.43 -12.55
N THR A 230 2.87 9.16 -12.62
CA THR A 230 4.10 8.77 -11.90
C THR A 230 4.63 9.91 -11.05
N TYR A 231 5.15 9.57 -9.86
CA TYR A 231 5.80 10.49 -8.93
C TYR A 231 7.13 9.94 -8.46
N VAL A 232 8.00 10.84 -8.00
CA VAL A 232 9.28 10.49 -7.37
C VAL A 232 9.33 11.10 -5.97
N ALA A 233 9.53 10.26 -4.96
CA ALA A 233 9.70 10.67 -3.57
C ALA A 233 11.17 10.98 -3.28
N GLU A 234 11.69 12.09 -3.84
CA GLU A 234 13.10 12.50 -3.79
C GLU A 234 13.64 12.66 -2.36
N SER A 235 12.79 13.12 -1.44
CA SER A 235 13.16 13.41 -0.05
C SER A 235 12.86 12.25 0.91
N SER A 236 12.59 11.05 0.39
CA SER A 236 12.26 9.86 1.18
C SER A 236 13.20 8.70 0.83
N HIS A 237 13.29 7.75 1.76
CA HIS A 237 13.77 6.40 1.47
C HIS A 237 12.58 5.50 1.11
N HIS A 238 12.70 4.18 1.28
CA HIS A 238 11.66 3.21 0.92
C HIS A 238 10.32 3.41 1.63
N ASP A 239 10.37 3.70 2.94
CA ASP A 239 9.17 3.87 3.77
C ASP A 239 8.62 5.31 3.70
N VAL A 240 8.14 5.69 2.51
CA VAL A 240 7.59 7.03 2.23
C VAL A 240 6.46 7.39 3.21
N MET A 241 5.67 6.41 3.66
CA MET A 241 4.58 6.59 4.62
C MET A 241 5.07 7.02 6.01
N ILE A 242 6.35 6.77 6.32
CA ILE A 242 6.99 7.18 7.57
C ILE A 242 7.74 8.50 7.39
N ASP A 243 8.48 8.62 6.28
CA ASP A 243 9.35 9.76 5.98
C ASP A 243 8.57 11.01 5.55
N GLN A 244 7.53 10.85 4.71
CA GLN A 244 6.76 11.94 4.10
C GLN A 244 5.23 11.68 4.14
N PRO A 245 4.62 11.45 5.32
CA PRO A 245 3.22 11.04 5.44
C PRO A 245 2.23 12.07 4.88
N GLU A 246 2.46 13.38 5.07
CA GLU A 246 1.60 14.44 4.56
C GLU A 246 1.62 14.49 3.03
N TRP A 247 2.82 14.51 2.43
CA TRP A 247 2.98 14.50 0.98
C TRP A 247 2.32 13.28 0.33
N LEU A 248 2.50 12.11 0.95
CA LEU A 248 1.87 10.89 0.47
C LEU A 248 0.33 10.97 0.57
N ALA A 249 -0.20 11.44 1.70
CA ALA A 249 -1.63 11.59 1.88
C ALA A 249 -2.25 12.55 0.83
N ASP A 250 -1.57 13.65 0.51
CA ASP A 250 -2.01 14.59 -0.52
C ASP A 250 -2.08 13.91 -1.91
N ILE A 251 -1.08 13.11 -2.28
CA ILE A 251 -1.11 12.34 -3.53
C ILE A 251 -2.25 11.33 -3.52
N LEU A 252 -2.42 10.58 -2.44
CA LEU A 252 -3.49 9.59 -2.33
C LEU A 252 -4.87 10.22 -2.54
N MET A 253 -5.12 11.37 -1.95
CA MET A 253 -6.40 12.08 -2.13
C MET A 253 -6.60 12.60 -3.55
N ASN A 254 -5.55 13.06 -4.23
CA ASN A 254 -5.66 13.63 -5.57
C ASN A 254 -5.81 12.56 -6.66
N HIS A 255 -5.37 11.32 -6.40
CA HIS A 255 -5.32 10.24 -7.38
C HIS A 255 -6.25 9.05 -7.07
N SER A 256 -7.09 9.18 -6.06
CA SER A 256 -8.11 8.19 -5.70
C SER A 256 -9.48 8.47 -6.30
#